data_657e55619dd37e79f668aa0a364e3242
#
_entry.id   657e55619dd37e79f668aa0a364e3242
#
_cell.length_a   1.000
_cell.length_b   1.000
_cell.length_c   1.000
_cell.angle_alpha   90.00
_cell.angle_beta   90.00
_cell.angle_gamma   90.00
#
_symmetry.space_group_name_H-M   'P 1'
#
loop_
_entity.id
_entity.type
_entity.pdbx_description
1 polymer ?
#
loop_
_entity_poly.entity_id
_entity_poly.type
_entity_poly.pdbx_seq_one_letter_code
_entity_poly.pdbx_strand_id
1 'polypeptide(L)' 'MQVGDLVRLTRVGWENIVGVIVERYSDSHASRLAKARVLWGTTGKTGTYYIENLEVLDESR' A
#
# COMPACT_ATOMS: atom_id res chain seq x y z
N MET A 1 0.38 2.00 9.10
CA MET A 1 0.19 2.31 7.66
C MET A 1 -0.98 3.24 7.50
N GLN A 2 -0.76 4.37 6.89
CA GLN A 2 -1.76 5.44 6.84
C GLN A 2 -1.79 6.05 5.45
N VAL A 3 -2.88 6.77 5.18
CA VAL A 3 -2.97 7.56 3.96
C VAL A 3 -1.77 8.51 3.90
N GLY A 4 -1.11 8.55 2.75
CA GLY A 4 0.08 9.36 2.55
C GLY A 4 1.38 8.61 2.69
N ASP A 5 1.35 7.39 3.21
CA ASP A 5 2.57 6.59 3.34
C ASP A 5 3.02 6.06 1.99
N LEU A 6 4.33 6.04 1.80
CA LEU A 6 4.92 5.42 0.61
C LEU A 6 5.03 3.92 0.86
N VAL A 7 4.60 3.14 -0.13
CA VAL A 7 4.56 1.69 0.00
C VAL A 7 4.99 1.04 -1.30
N ARG A 8 5.29 -0.24 -1.21
CA ARG A 8 5.51 -1.08 -2.39
C ARG A 8 4.88 -2.44 -2.14
N LEU A 9 4.61 -3.16 -3.23
CA LEU A 9 4.14 -4.52 -3.11
C LEU A 9 5.32 -5.44 -2.79
N THR A 10 5.09 -6.38 -1.88
CA THR A 10 6.09 -7.37 -1.52
C THR A 10 6.00 -8.54 -2.48
N ARG A 11 6.19 -8.25 -3.76
CA ARG A 11 6.05 -9.24 -4.82
C ARG A 11 7.22 -9.13 -5.75
N VAL A 12 7.70 -10.29 -6.22
CA VAL A 12 8.82 -10.33 -7.16
C VAL A 12 8.45 -9.54 -8.41
N GLY A 13 9.36 -8.69 -8.86
CA GLY A 13 9.14 -7.85 -10.03
C GLY A 13 8.56 -6.49 -9.70
N TRP A 14 8.18 -6.27 -8.46
CA TRP A 14 7.58 -4.99 -8.04
C TRP A 14 8.46 -4.20 -7.08
N GLU A 15 9.71 -4.62 -6.92
CA GLU A 15 10.58 -4.03 -5.89
C GLU A 15 10.87 -2.55 -6.13
N ASN A 16 10.88 -2.14 -7.39
CA ASN A 16 11.21 -0.77 -7.72
C ASN A 16 9.99 0.10 -8.01
N ILE A 17 8.80 -0.42 -7.73
CA ILE A 17 7.58 0.31 -8.02
C ILE A 17 7.03 0.82 -6.69
N VAL A 18 6.96 2.13 -6.57
CA VAL A 18 6.55 2.79 -5.33
C VAL A 18 5.20 3.46 -5.57
N GLY A 19 4.34 3.36 -4.57
CA GLY A 19 3.06 4.02 -4.59
C GLY A 19 2.81 4.76 -3.29
N VAL A 20 1.70 5.47 -3.25
CA VAL A 20 1.28 6.17 -2.06
C VAL A 20 -0.13 5.73 -1.71
N ILE A 21 -0.39 5.52 -0.43
CA ILE A 21 -1.72 5.14 0.03
C ILE A 21 -2.61 6.36 -0.07
N VAL A 22 -3.69 6.23 -0.85
CA VAL A 22 -4.64 7.33 -1.03
C VAL A 22 -5.94 7.05 -0.29
N GLU A 23 -6.19 5.79 0.07
CA GLU A 23 -7.38 5.45 0.83
C GLU A 23 -7.12 4.16 1.58
N ARG A 24 -7.72 4.04 2.75
CA ARG A 24 -7.54 2.85 3.58
C ARG A 24 -8.89 2.30 3.96
N TYR A 25 -9.05 0.99 3.78
CA TYR A 25 -10.25 0.27 4.17
C TYR A 25 -9.88 -0.69 5.27
N SER A 26 -10.60 -0.67 6.36
CA SER A 26 -10.32 -1.61 7.42
C SER A 26 -11.57 -2.39 7.77
N ASP A 27 -11.36 -3.68 8.03
CA ASP A 27 -12.39 -4.57 8.50
C ASP A 27 -12.25 -4.65 10.01
N SER A 28 -13.30 -4.32 10.74
CA SER A 28 -13.25 -4.30 12.18
C SER A 28 -13.02 -5.67 12.78
N HIS A 29 -13.25 -6.73 12.03
CA HIS A 29 -13.18 -8.09 12.57
C HIS A 29 -11.83 -8.76 12.33
N ALA A 30 -11.07 -8.33 11.35
CA ALA A 30 -9.80 -8.98 11.03
C ALA A 30 -8.88 -7.97 10.39
N SER A 31 -7.95 -7.43 11.17
CA SER A 31 -7.06 -6.39 10.67
C SER A 31 -6.19 -6.86 9.51
N ARG A 32 -5.86 -8.15 9.47
CA ARG A 32 -5.04 -8.66 8.37
C ARG A 32 -5.78 -8.69 7.04
N LEU A 33 -7.10 -8.53 7.07
CA LEU A 33 -7.90 -8.42 5.86
C LEU A 33 -8.10 -6.98 5.43
N ALA A 34 -7.54 -6.04 6.16
CA ALA A 34 -7.64 -4.64 5.77
C ALA A 34 -6.97 -4.41 4.43
N LYS A 35 -7.52 -3.48 3.68
CA LYS A 35 -7.04 -3.15 2.35
C LYS A 35 -6.68 -1.69 2.27
N ALA A 36 -5.88 -1.35 1.27
CA ALA A 36 -5.55 0.03 0.99
C ALA A 36 -5.55 0.25 -0.51
N ARG A 37 -6.01 1.41 -0.91
CA ARG A 37 -5.91 1.83 -2.30
C ARG A 37 -4.59 2.57 -2.46
N VAL A 38 -3.82 2.17 -3.46
CA VAL A 38 -2.49 2.71 -3.69
C VAL A 38 -2.45 3.35 -5.06
N LEU A 39 -1.92 4.57 -5.12
CA LEU A 39 -1.66 5.24 -6.38
C LEU A 39 -0.20 5.00 -6.76
N TRP A 40 0.01 4.34 -7.88
CA TRP A 40 1.35 3.98 -8.33
C TRP A 40 1.97 5.12 -9.10
N GLY A 41 3.16 5.53 -8.69
CA GLY A 41 3.81 6.69 -9.28
C GLY A 41 4.25 6.49 -10.72
N THR A 42 4.59 5.25 -11.10
CA THR A 42 5.09 5.01 -12.45
C THR A 42 3.99 5.01 -13.50
N THR A 43 2.80 4.55 -13.13
CA THR A 43 1.72 4.42 -14.11
C THR A 43 0.60 5.42 -13.90
N GLY A 44 0.52 6.02 -12.72
CA GLY A 44 -0.59 6.89 -12.39
C GLY A 44 -1.90 6.17 -12.15
N LYS A 45 -1.86 4.86 -12.06
CA LYS A 45 -3.06 4.05 -11.84
C LYS A 45 -3.20 3.70 -10.38
N THR A 46 -4.43 3.42 -9.96
CA THR A 46 -4.68 2.98 -8.59
C THR A 46 -5.07 1.52 -8.57
N GLY A 47 -4.81 0.88 -7.43
CA GLY A 47 -5.25 -0.48 -7.20
C GLY A 47 -5.48 -0.69 -5.73
N THR A 48 -6.27 -1.71 -5.40
CA THR A 48 -6.56 -2.04 -4.02
C THR A 48 -5.86 -3.33 -3.66
N TYR A 49 -5.15 -3.30 -2.53
CA TYR A 49 -4.33 -4.44 -2.11
C TYR A 49 -4.54 -4.69 -0.64
N TYR A 50 -4.34 -5.93 -0.21
CA TYR A 50 -4.31 -6.23 1.20
C TYR A 50 -3.09 -5.58 1.83
N ILE A 51 -3.26 -5.07 3.04
CA ILE A 51 -2.16 -4.39 3.72
C ILE A 51 -1.00 -5.34 3.98
N GLU A 52 -1.28 -6.61 4.20
CA GLU A 52 -0.20 -7.59 4.43
C GLU A 52 0.70 -7.75 3.21
N ASN A 53 0.24 -7.34 2.04
CA ASN A 53 1.04 -7.41 0.82
C ASN A 53 1.77 -6.11 0.51
N LEU A 54 1.71 -5.14 1.41
CA LEU A 54 2.33 -3.84 1.23
C LEU A 54 3.41 -3.65 2.27
N GLU A 55 4.46 -2.96 1.86
CA GLU A 55 5.57 -2.63 2.74
C GLU A 55 5.73 -1.12 2.79
N VAL A 56 5.74 -0.55 3.98
CA VAL A 56 5.96 0.89 4.15
C VAL A 56 7.44 1.18 3.96
N LEU A 57 7.73 2.15 3.09
CA LEU A 57 9.11 2.47 2.73
C LEU A 57 9.70 3.58 3.56
N ASP A 58 8.89 4.48 4.07
CA ASP A 58 9.39 5.64 4.78
C ASP A 58 8.87 5.61 6.21
N GLU A 59 9.70 5.14 7.10
CA GLU A 59 9.36 5.07 8.51
C GLU A 59 10.28 5.91 9.37
N SER A 60 11.02 6.77 8.79
CA SER A 60 12.08 7.49 9.48
C SER A 60 11.59 8.76 10.16
N ARG A 61 10.40 8.76 10.60
CA ARG A 61 9.89 9.94 11.30
C ARG A 61 9.96 9.81 12.79
#